data_e02cd0951429658845e3770ca9b4f831
#
_entry.id   e02cd0951429658845e3770ca9b4f831
#
_cell.length_a   1.000
_cell.length_b   1.000
_cell.length_c   1.000
_cell.angle_alpha   90.00
_cell.angle_beta   90.00
_cell.angle_gamma   90.00
#
_symmetry.space_group_name_H-M   'P 1'
#
loop_
_entity.id
_entity.type
_entity.pdbx_description
1 polymer ?
#
loop_
_entity_poly.entity_id
_entity_poly.type
_entity_poly.pdbx_seq_one_letter_code
_entity_poly.pdbx_strand_id
1 'polypeptide(L)'
;DCLLRRGAARVYAVDVGKNQLHEKLRADKRVISHEGVNLRYAPPDLIPEPVEFLTGDLSFISLTLVLPACMPWLAPRALLALLVKPQFELGPKFVVKGVVRDVEAQKQAVEKIRAFCINELGLEFRGVLPAAIRGPKGNQEYMALFRAIE
;
A
#
# COMPACT_ATOMS: atom_id res chain seq x y z
N ASP A 1 3.67 4.68 13.59
CA ASP A 1 3.42 4.58 15.01
C ASP A 1 2.96 3.18 15.40
N CYS A 2 1.91 2.62 14.76
CA CYS A 2 1.37 1.31 15.08
C CYS A 2 2.42 0.19 14.97
N LEU A 3 3.22 0.16 13.92
CA LEU A 3 4.29 -0.82 13.73
C LEU A 3 5.33 -0.75 14.86
N LEU A 4 5.76 0.46 15.20
CA LEU A 4 6.73 0.66 16.28
C LEU A 4 6.22 0.23 17.65
N ARG A 5 4.94 0.50 17.94
CA ARG A 5 4.28 0.03 19.17
C ARG A 5 4.14 -1.48 19.22
N ARG A 6 4.10 -2.14 18.07
CA ARG A 6 4.01 -3.59 17.96
C ARG A 6 5.38 -4.27 17.80
N GLY A 7 6.47 -3.55 18.05
CA GLY A 7 7.80 -4.12 18.15
C GLY A 7 8.62 -4.09 16.86
N ALA A 8 8.21 -3.34 15.83
CA ALA A 8 9.05 -3.17 14.66
C ALA A 8 10.40 -2.56 15.07
N ALA A 9 11.49 -3.21 14.70
CA ALA A 9 12.83 -2.76 15.00
C ALA A 9 13.20 -1.52 14.16
N ARG A 10 12.69 -1.45 12.92
CA ARG A 10 12.92 -0.36 11.98
C ARG A 10 11.70 -0.15 11.07
N VAL A 11 11.43 1.08 10.71
CA VAL A 11 10.37 1.44 9.77
C VAL A 11 10.90 2.42 8.73
N TYR A 12 10.84 2.04 7.48
CA TYR A 12 11.09 2.92 6.35
C TYR A 12 9.77 3.58 5.95
N ALA A 13 9.66 4.88 6.12
CA ALA A 13 8.49 5.66 5.75
C ALA A 13 8.77 6.39 4.44
N VAL A 14 8.14 5.93 3.37
CA VAL A 14 8.34 6.46 2.02
C VAL A 14 7.11 7.24 1.57
N ASP A 15 7.27 8.49 1.22
CA ASP A 15 6.18 9.36 0.78
C ASP A 15 6.64 10.32 -0.34
N VAL A 16 5.74 10.60 -1.30
CA VAL A 16 5.98 11.62 -2.33
C VAL A 16 5.90 13.04 -1.77
N GLY A 17 5.15 13.23 -0.69
CA GLY A 17 5.03 14.49 0.03
C GLY A 17 6.26 14.79 0.89
N LYS A 18 6.30 16.03 1.41
CA LYS A 18 7.31 16.46 2.37
C LYS A 18 6.62 16.88 3.66
N ASN A 19 7.29 16.67 4.79
CA ASN A 19 6.79 17.02 6.13
C ASN A 19 5.42 16.36 6.48
N GLN A 20 5.13 15.18 5.92
CA GLN A 20 3.89 14.45 6.19
C GLN A 20 3.97 13.66 7.50
N LEU A 21 5.15 13.20 7.85
CA LEU A 21 5.35 12.40 9.06
C LEU A 21 5.33 13.28 10.31
N HIS A 22 4.56 12.84 11.31
CA HIS A 22 4.48 13.54 12.60
C HIS A 22 5.88 13.67 13.24
N GLU A 23 6.15 14.79 13.87
CA GLU A 23 7.46 15.14 14.45
C GLU A 23 8.02 14.07 15.39
N LYS A 24 7.19 13.50 16.27
CA LYS A 24 7.58 12.41 17.17
C LYS A 24 8.09 11.16 16.44
N LEU A 25 7.49 10.84 15.28
CA LEU A 25 7.94 9.71 14.48
C LEU A 25 9.21 10.04 13.71
N ARG A 26 9.33 11.26 13.24
CA ARG A 26 10.54 11.74 12.56
C ARG A 26 11.76 11.79 13.49
N ALA A 27 11.54 12.04 14.79
CA ALA A 27 12.57 12.01 15.81
C ALA A 27 12.90 10.60 16.33
N ASP A 28 12.10 9.58 16.06
CA ASP A 28 12.36 8.20 16.49
C ASP A 28 13.48 7.59 15.65
N LYS A 29 14.56 7.17 16.29
CA LYS A 29 15.75 6.59 15.63
C LYS A 29 15.44 5.29 14.83
N ARG A 30 14.32 4.65 15.09
CA ARG A 30 13.86 3.46 14.35
C ARG A 30 13.15 3.82 13.05
N VAL A 31 12.84 5.10 12.82
CA VAL A 31 12.15 5.57 11.62
C VAL A 31 13.14 6.21 10.67
N ILE A 32 13.17 5.70 9.45
CA ILE A 32 13.94 6.27 8.34
C ILE A 32 12.93 6.84 7.37
N SER A 33 12.91 8.17 7.23
CA SER A 33 11.96 8.87 6.38
C SER A 33 12.57 9.19 5.03
N HIS A 34 11.93 8.71 3.96
CA HIS A 34 12.25 9.03 2.57
C HIS A 34 11.12 9.90 2.00
N GLU A 35 11.31 11.21 2.04
CA GLU A 35 10.35 12.20 1.56
C GLU A 35 10.65 12.62 0.11
N GLY A 36 9.61 13.04 -0.62
CA GLY A 36 9.73 13.47 -2.01
C GLY A 36 10.03 12.32 -2.99
N VAL A 37 9.78 11.08 -2.58
CA VAL A 37 10.04 9.89 -3.39
C VAL A 37 8.77 9.44 -4.10
N ASN A 38 8.78 9.49 -5.43
CA ASN A 38 7.74 8.85 -6.21
C ASN A 38 8.00 7.35 -6.26
N LEU A 39 7.22 6.58 -5.52
CA LEU A 39 7.36 5.12 -5.39
C LEU A 39 7.34 4.38 -6.73
N ARG A 40 6.64 4.91 -7.74
CA ARG A 40 6.63 4.30 -9.09
C ARG A 40 8.02 4.17 -9.70
N TYR A 41 8.93 5.07 -9.33
CA TYR A 41 10.28 5.15 -9.88
C TYR A 41 11.35 5.00 -8.79
N ALA A 42 10.97 4.46 -7.63
CA ALA A 42 11.90 4.27 -6.53
C ALA A 42 12.99 3.25 -6.94
N PRO A 43 14.26 3.56 -6.68
CA PRO A 43 15.34 2.65 -7.00
C PRO A 43 15.35 1.45 -6.03
N PRO A 44 15.81 0.27 -6.47
CA PRO A 44 15.82 -0.93 -5.64
C PRO A 44 16.65 -0.80 -4.35
N ASP A 45 17.68 0.02 -4.37
CA ASP A 45 18.59 0.28 -3.25
C ASP A 45 18.12 1.39 -2.30
N LEU A 46 16.93 1.94 -2.52
CA LEU A 46 16.32 2.92 -1.60
C LEU A 46 16.19 2.35 -0.18
N ILE A 47 15.80 1.09 -0.10
CA ILE A 47 15.70 0.34 1.15
C ILE A 47 16.88 -0.64 1.20
N PRO A 48 17.84 -0.42 2.10
CA PRO A 48 19.13 -1.14 2.06
C PRO A 48 19.10 -2.54 2.66
N GLU A 49 17.98 -2.97 3.21
CA GLU A 49 17.80 -4.28 3.83
C GLU A 49 16.43 -4.87 3.49
N PRO A 50 16.29 -6.20 3.45
CA PRO A 50 15.00 -6.83 3.22
C PRO A 50 13.99 -6.50 4.32
N VAL A 51 12.74 -6.22 3.94
CA VAL A 51 11.64 -5.92 4.86
C VAL A 51 10.69 -7.10 4.98
N GLU A 52 10.29 -7.43 6.21
CA GLU A 52 9.40 -8.55 6.51
C GLU A 52 7.91 -8.16 6.42
N PHE A 53 7.62 -6.87 6.45
CA PHE A 53 6.26 -6.35 6.39
C PHE A 53 6.20 -5.05 5.59
N LEU A 54 5.34 -5.03 4.58
CA LEU A 54 5.05 -3.84 3.79
C LEU A 54 3.60 -3.43 4.00
N THR A 55 3.35 -2.17 4.30
CA THR A 55 2.00 -1.61 4.33
C THR A 55 1.90 -0.48 3.31
N GLY A 56 0.83 -0.48 2.51
CA GLY A 56 0.57 0.53 1.49
C GLY A 56 -0.80 1.18 1.67
N ASP A 57 -0.79 2.46 2.01
CA ASP A 57 -1.94 3.36 2.01
C ASP A 57 -1.62 4.53 1.09
N LEU A 58 -1.93 4.38 -0.20
CA LEU A 58 -1.58 5.33 -1.25
C LEU A 58 -2.83 6.06 -1.75
N SER A 59 -2.64 7.30 -2.21
CA SER A 59 -3.70 8.11 -2.79
C SER A 59 -3.32 8.61 -4.18
N PHE A 60 -4.33 8.73 -5.06
CA PHE A 60 -4.20 9.28 -6.42
C PHE A 60 -3.31 8.48 -7.37
N ILE A 61 -3.03 7.23 -7.04
CA ILE A 61 -2.26 6.29 -7.88
C ILE A 61 -2.79 4.87 -7.68
N SER A 62 -2.75 4.06 -8.72
CA SER A 62 -3.06 2.63 -8.63
C SER A 62 -1.90 1.86 -7.99
N LEU A 63 -2.22 0.90 -7.14
CA LEU A 63 -1.25 -0.04 -6.57
C LEU A 63 -0.47 -0.79 -7.66
N THR A 64 -1.09 -1.05 -8.82
CA THR A 64 -0.41 -1.75 -9.94
C THR A 64 0.80 -0.99 -10.49
N LEU A 65 0.84 0.34 -10.33
CA LEU A 65 1.95 1.17 -10.79
C LEU A 65 3.10 1.26 -9.79
N VAL A 66 2.85 0.97 -8.52
CA VAL A 66 3.79 1.20 -7.42
C VAL A 66 4.41 -0.11 -6.93
N LEU A 67 3.61 -1.15 -6.79
CA LEU A 67 4.05 -2.42 -6.20
C LEU A 67 5.27 -3.04 -6.90
N PRO A 68 5.41 -2.99 -8.25
CA PRO A 68 6.60 -3.54 -8.90
C PRO A 68 7.92 -2.97 -8.38
N ALA A 69 7.96 -1.67 -8.05
CA ALA A 69 9.15 -1.02 -7.50
C ALA A 69 9.45 -1.45 -6.05
N CYS A 70 8.43 -1.93 -5.32
CA CYS A 70 8.59 -2.39 -3.95
C CYS A 70 9.04 -3.85 -3.82
N MET A 71 8.89 -4.65 -4.88
CA MET A 71 9.19 -6.09 -4.83
C MET A 71 10.64 -6.40 -4.43
N PRO A 72 11.67 -5.67 -4.92
CA PRO A 72 13.05 -5.92 -4.53
C PRO A 72 13.36 -5.72 -3.04
N TRP A 73 12.48 -5.03 -2.32
CA TRP A 73 12.67 -4.77 -0.88
C TRP A 73 12.17 -5.90 0.02
N LEU A 74 11.37 -6.82 -0.52
CA LEU A 74 10.71 -7.83 0.29
C LEU A 74 11.67 -8.95 0.71
N ALA A 75 11.64 -9.29 1.97
CA ALA A 75 12.22 -10.53 2.46
C ALA A 75 11.42 -11.74 1.97
N PRO A 76 12.02 -12.93 1.88
CA PRO A 76 11.27 -14.16 1.68
C PRO A 76 10.11 -14.28 2.69
N ARG A 77 8.92 -14.60 2.20
CA ARG A 77 7.70 -14.75 3.01
C ARG A 77 7.21 -13.46 3.70
N ALA A 78 7.70 -12.29 3.27
CA ALA A 78 7.21 -11.00 3.78
C ALA A 78 5.69 -10.87 3.61
N LEU A 79 5.04 -10.20 4.57
CA LEU A 79 3.61 -9.91 4.50
C LEU A 79 3.39 -8.51 3.92
N LEU A 80 2.34 -8.39 3.09
CA LEU A 80 1.93 -7.11 2.51
C LEU A 80 0.48 -6.82 2.92
N ALA A 81 0.25 -5.69 3.58
CA ALA A 81 -1.08 -5.17 3.89
C ALA A 81 -1.35 -3.93 3.05
N LEU A 82 -2.22 -4.06 2.06
CA LEU A 82 -2.46 -3.06 1.02
C LEU A 82 -3.90 -2.53 1.11
N LEU A 83 -4.04 -1.22 1.26
CA LEU A 83 -5.34 -0.56 1.22
C LEU A 83 -5.76 -0.33 -0.22
N VAL A 84 -6.69 -1.15 -0.69
CA VAL A 84 -7.29 -1.02 -2.03
C VAL A 84 -8.36 0.06 -1.98
N LYS A 85 -8.18 1.10 -2.78
CA LYS A 85 -9.09 2.24 -2.88
C LYS A 85 -9.76 2.24 -4.26
N PRO A 86 -11.01 1.77 -4.39
CA PRO A 86 -11.69 1.67 -5.67
C PRO A 86 -11.65 2.95 -6.50
N GLN A 87 -11.71 4.10 -5.84
CA GLN A 87 -11.66 5.42 -6.49
C GLN A 87 -10.33 5.72 -7.20
N PHE A 88 -9.25 5.01 -6.88
CA PHE A 88 -7.94 5.14 -7.54
C PHE A 88 -7.56 3.94 -8.41
N GLU A 89 -8.34 2.87 -8.32
CA GLU A 89 -8.08 1.65 -9.08
C GLU A 89 -8.93 1.54 -10.36
N LEU A 90 -10.07 2.22 -10.39
CA LEU A 90 -11.02 2.18 -11.50
C LEU A 90 -10.94 3.43 -12.37
N GLY A 91 -11.38 3.27 -13.63
CA GLY A 91 -11.48 4.40 -14.56
C GLY A 91 -12.59 5.41 -14.19
N PRO A 92 -12.56 6.62 -14.79
CA PRO A 92 -13.47 7.72 -14.43
C PRO A 92 -14.97 7.39 -14.53
N LYS A 93 -15.36 6.45 -15.37
CA LYS A 93 -16.76 6.03 -15.53
C LYS A 93 -17.39 5.44 -14.28
N PHE A 94 -16.57 4.91 -13.35
CA PHE A 94 -17.03 4.33 -12.09
C PHE A 94 -16.99 5.34 -10.94
N VAL A 95 -16.35 6.50 -11.15
CA VAL A 95 -16.07 7.46 -10.08
C VAL A 95 -16.96 8.69 -10.26
N VAL A 96 -18.00 8.81 -9.43
CA VAL A 96 -18.90 9.96 -9.44
C VAL A 96 -18.57 10.89 -8.29
N LYS A 97 -18.16 12.11 -8.58
CA LYS A 97 -17.73 13.12 -7.58
C LYS A 97 -16.66 12.59 -6.60
N GLY A 98 -15.77 11.72 -7.08
CA GLY A 98 -14.68 11.13 -6.30
C GLY A 98 -15.10 9.93 -5.44
N VAL A 99 -16.29 9.33 -5.72
CA VAL A 99 -16.81 8.18 -4.96
C VAL A 99 -17.22 7.06 -5.90
N VAL A 100 -16.86 5.82 -5.54
CA VAL A 100 -17.34 4.58 -6.17
C VAL A 100 -18.44 4.00 -5.28
N ARG A 101 -19.70 4.17 -5.70
CA ARG A 101 -20.87 3.72 -4.93
C ARG A 101 -21.34 2.33 -5.30
N ASP A 102 -21.11 1.93 -6.54
CA ASP A 102 -21.51 0.62 -7.03
C ASP A 102 -20.66 -0.48 -6.36
N VAL A 103 -21.31 -1.38 -5.66
CA VAL A 103 -20.66 -2.49 -4.94
C VAL A 103 -19.95 -3.44 -5.90
N GLU A 104 -20.52 -3.70 -7.08
CA GLU A 104 -19.87 -4.56 -8.07
C GLU A 104 -18.60 -3.90 -8.64
N ALA A 105 -18.62 -2.59 -8.85
CA ALA A 105 -17.42 -1.85 -9.22
C ALA A 105 -16.35 -1.90 -8.11
N GLN A 106 -16.75 -1.79 -6.85
CA GLN A 106 -15.81 -1.94 -5.72
C GLN A 106 -15.15 -3.33 -5.73
N LYS A 107 -15.94 -4.40 -5.94
CA LYS A 107 -15.42 -5.76 -6.08
C LYS A 107 -14.47 -5.91 -7.27
N GLN A 108 -14.78 -5.28 -8.41
CA GLN A 108 -13.89 -5.26 -9.58
C GLN A 108 -12.53 -4.62 -9.26
N ALA A 109 -12.52 -3.55 -8.47
CA ALA A 109 -11.27 -2.93 -8.03
C ALA A 109 -10.42 -3.88 -7.17
N VAL A 110 -11.05 -4.56 -6.22
CA VAL A 110 -10.38 -5.55 -5.38
C VAL A 110 -9.84 -6.70 -6.21
N GLU A 111 -10.66 -7.25 -7.12
CA GLU A 111 -10.24 -8.37 -7.98
C GLU A 111 -9.11 -7.97 -8.95
N LYS A 112 -9.14 -6.75 -9.48
CA LYS A 112 -8.02 -6.22 -10.28
C LYS A 112 -6.70 -6.27 -9.53
N ILE A 113 -6.68 -5.79 -8.28
CA ILE A 113 -5.45 -5.79 -7.47
C ILE A 113 -5.06 -7.21 -7.07
N ARG A 114 -6.03 -8.04 -6.69
CA ARG A 114 -5.78 -9.44 -6.38
C ARG A 114 -5.14 -10.18 -7.55
N ALA A 115 -5.75 -10.08 -8.74
CA ALA A 115 -5.24 -10.73 -9.95
C ALA A 115 -3.84 -10.23 -10.33
N PHE A 116 -3.61 -8.92 -10.25
CA PHE A 116 -2.30 -8.33 -10.51
C PHE A 116 -1.24 -8.85 -9.55
N CYS A 117 -1.51 -8.86 -8.25
CA CYS A 117 -0.56 -9.33 -7.25
C CYS A 117 -0.22 -10.82 -7.42
N ILE A 118 -1.21 -11.65 -7.79
CA ILE A 118 -0.99 -13.08 -8.01
C ILE A 118 -0.25 -13.32 -9.34
N ASN A 119 -0.76 -12.78 -10.44
CA ASN A 119 -0.33 -13.17 -11.77
C ASN A 119 0.95 -12.46 -12.23
N GLU A 120 1.11 -11.19 -11.85
CA GLU A 120 2.24 -10.37 -12.30
C GLU A 120 3.36 -10.30 -11.26
N LEU A 121 3.02 -10.32 -9.95
CA LEU A 121 4.01 -10.20 -8.88
C LEU A 121 4.31 -11.52 -8.17
N GLY A 122 3.60 -12.60 -8.48
CA GLY A 122 3.83 -13.91 -7.87
C GLY A 122 3.51 -13.96 -6.36
N LEU A 123 2.64 -13.09 -5.86
CA LEU A 123 2.29 -13.05 -4.45
C LEU A 123 1.17 -14.05 -4.13
N GLU A 124 1.24 -14.63 -2.94
CA GLU A 124 0.16 -15.45 -2.39
C GLU A 124 -0.93 -14.57 -1.78
N PHE A 125 -2.18 -14.70 -2.22
CA PHE A 125 -3.30 -13.98 -1.62
C PHE A 125 -3.74 -14.66 -0.31
N ARG A 126 -3.85 -13.87 0.77
CA ARG A 126 -4.19 -14.35 2.12
C ARG A 126 -5.60 -13.96 2.55
N GLY A 127 -6.19 -12.93 1.94
CA GLY A 127 -7.54 -12.50 2.26
C GLY A 127 -7.76 -11.01 2.02
N VAL A 128 -9.02 -10.61 2.07
CA VAL A 128 -9.43 -9.21 1.97
C VAL A 128 -10.62 -8.93 2.89
N LEU A 129 -10.62 -7.77 3.53
CA LEU A 129 -11.70 -7.30 4.38
C LEU A 129 -12.06 -5.85 4.04
N PRO A 130 -13.33 -5.46 4.13
CA PRO A 130 -13.68 -4.05 4.05
C PRO A 130 -13.01 -3.31 5.21
N ALA A 131 -12.44 -2.14 4.92
CA ALA A 131 -11.87 -1.29 5.95
C ALA A 131 -12.98 -0.81 6.91
N ALA A 132 -12.70 -0.86 8.21
CA ALA A 132 -13.64 -0.45 9.24
C ALA A 132 -13.94 1.06 9.18
N ILE A 133 -12.97 1.84 8.72
CA ILE A 133 -13.09 3.29 8.53
C ILE A 133 -13.26 3.56 7.03
N ARG A 134 -14.25 4.36 6.69
CA ARG A 134 -14.43 4.79 5.30
C ARG A 134 -13.41 5.86 4.93
N GLY A 135 -12.97 5.82 3.69
CA GLY A 135 -12.09 6.83 3.12
C GLY A 135 -12.80 8.17 2.88
N PRO A 136 -12.08 9.15 2.33
CA PRO A 136 -12.63 10.47 2.02
C PRO A 136 -13.93 10.39 1.23
N LYS A 137 -14.87 11.29 1.52
CA LYS A 137 -16.21 11.36 0.90
C LYS A 137 -17.06 10.10 1.09
N GLY A 138 -16.68 9.21 2.02
CA GLY A 138 -17.42 8.00 2.34
C GLY A 138 -17.10 6.79 1.45
N ASN A 139 -15.99 6.81 0.71
CA ASN A 139 -15.55 5.66 -0.07
C ASN A 139 -15.37 4.42 0.81
N GLN A 140 -15.90 3.28 0.37
CA GLN A 140 -15.54 2.00 0.93
C GLN A 140 -14.17 1.60 0.37
N GLU A 141 -13.24 1.33 1.27
CA GLU A 141 -11.90 0.85 0.96
C GLU A 141 -11.71 -0.56 1.53
N TYR A 142 -10.70 -1.29 1.06
CA TYR A 142 -10.52 -2.69 1.40
C TYR A 142 -9.08 -2.97 1.78
N MET A 143 -8.86 -3.63 2.91
CA MET A 143 -7.54 -4.10 3.31
C MET A 143 -7.30 -5.49 2.73
N ALA A 144 -6.39 -5.60 1.78
CA ALA A 144 -5.98 -6.85 1.18
C ALA A 144 -4.63 -7.31 1.76
N LEU A 145 -4.53 -8.59 2.10
CA LEU A 145 -3.34 -9.20 2.65
C LEU A 145 -2.74 -10.17 1.65
N PHE A 146 -1.44 -10.03 1.42
CA PHE A 146 -0.65 -10.91 0.56
C PHE A 146 0.61 -11.36 1.29
N ARG A 147 1.28 -12.35 0.72
CA ARG A 147 2.55 -12.87 1.19
C ARG A 147 3.49 -13.07 0.01
N ALA A 148 4.74 -12.64 0.16
CA ALA A 148 5.78 -12.99 -0.78
C ALA A 148 6.03 -14.50 -0.73
N ILE A 149 6.13 -15.13 -1.89
CA ILE A 149 6.65 -16.48 -2.04
C ILE A 149 8.17 -16.34 -2.03
N GLU A 150 8.93 -17.30 -1.85
CA GLU A 150 10.41 -17.22 -1.73
C GLU A 150 11.11 -16.33 -2.77
#